data_01e524be05057752de797810d4e3e24f
#
_entry.id   01e524be05057752de797810d4e3e24f
#
_cell.length_a   1.000
_cell.length_b   1.000
_cell.length_c   1.000
_cell.angle_alpha   90.00
_cell.angle_beta   90.00
_cell.angle_gamma   90.00
#
_symmetry.space_group_name_H-M   'P 1'
#
loop_
_entity.id
_entity.type
_entity.pdbx_description
1 polymer ?
#
loop_
_entity_poly.entity_id
_entity_poly.type
_entity_poly.pdbx_seq_one_letter_code
_entity_poly.pdbx_strand_id
1 'polypeptide(L)'
;IKKSFQVYYKQKLMIKQLEETEEEVKEKEEEIKKLEQENLSFSKRSHSLAHKQKALEYKLNQLLMNEETANELGIQKEVKDLSKELYQKPVEELTKTGIRQIDDMLEFMQAECTKNNIDFNFQIMGNVYYIINNIISVEKLEILLADHIKDAIIAIKHTDNINRSILVRLGKIEECYGLYIYDSGIEFEKETLQNLGKKPSTTHEDEGGTGMGFMNTFDTLRECKGSLIINEISKPSKDNFTKVIMIKFDNKNEFNVISYKN
;
A
#
# COMPACT_ATOMS: atom_id res chain seq x y z
N ILE A 1 -13.87 56.04 18.52
CA ILE A 1 -14.86 55.01 18.17
C ILE A 1 -14.26 54.00 17.15
N LYS A 2 -13.67 54.45 16.00
CA LYS A 2 -13.15 53.59 14.94
C LYS A 2 -11.99 52.65 15.39
N LYS A 3 -11.04 53.15 16.22
CA LYS A 3 -9.94 52.39 16.77
C LYS A 3 -10.40 51.30 17.79
N SER A 4 -11.40 51.58 18.59
CA SER A 4 -11.96 50.65 19.57
C SER A 4 -12.66 49.47 18.90
N PHE A 5 -13.34 49.71 17.78
CA PHE A 5 -13.98 48.67 16.97
C PHE A 5 -12.95 47.71 16.30
N GLN A 6 -11.85 48.25 15.80
CA GLN A 6 -10.78 47.46 15.20
C GLN A 6 -10.09 46.53 16.23
N VAL A 7 -9.86 47.03 17.45
CA VAL A 7 -9.28 46.24 18.54
C VAL A 7 -10.22 45.13 18.96
N TYR A 8 -11.51 45.41 19.09
CA TYR A 8 -12.53 44.43 19.43
C TYR A 8 -12.63 43.29 18.39
N TYR A 9 -12.66 43.68 17.10
CA TYR A 9 -12.68 42.68 16.02
C TYR A 9 -11.43 41.80 15.98
N LYS A 10 -10.25 42.38 16.21
CA LYS A 10 -8.98 41.66 16.27
C LYS A 10 -8.94 40.69 17.43
N GLN A 11 -9.43 41.10 18.60
CA GLN A 11 -9.53 40.20 19.76
C GLN A 11 -10.50 39.05 19.52
N LYS A 12 -11.66 39.30 18.93
CA LYS A 12 -12.64 38.26 18.61
C LYS A 12 -12.11 37.24 17.61
N LEU A 13 -11.37 37.70 16.58
CA LEU A 13 -10.72 36.80 15.61
C LEU A 13 -9.64 35.95 16.27
N MET A 14 -8.87 36.55 17.17
CA MET A 14 -7.80 35.85 17.90
C MET A 14 -8.35 34.79 18.85
N ILE A 15 -9.47 35.05 19.53
CA ILE A 15 -10.16 34.08 20.37
C ILE A 15 -10.64 32.90 19.53
N LYS A 16 -11.27 33.18 18.38
CA LYS A 16 -11.73 32.12 17.48
C LYS A 16 -10.59 31.23 16.96
N GLN A 17 -9.45 31.84 16.60
CA GLN A 17 -8.27 31.08 16.20
C GLN A 17 -7.69 30.23 17.35
N LEU A 18 -7.75 30.74 18.59
CA LEU A 18 -7.33 30.00 19.76
C LEU A 18 -8.23 28.78 20.00
N GLU A 19 -9.54 28.95 19.91
CA GLU A 19 -10.51 27.85 20.04
C GLU A 19 -10.30 26.77 18.95
N GLU A 20 -10.09 27.17 17.69
CA GLU A 20 -9.80 26.26 16.59
C GLU A 20 -8.49 25.50 16.80
N THR A 21 -7.43 26.16 17.29
CA THR A 21 -6.15 25.49 17.59
C THR A 21 -6.22 24.57 18.81
N GLU A 22 -7.00 24.90 19.83
CA GLU A 22 -7.23 24.05 21.00
C GLU A 22 -7.98 22.75 20.61
N GLU A 23 -8.93 22.85 19.68
CA GLU A 23 -9.68 21.71 19.16
C GLU A 23 -8.78 20.78 18.33
N GLU A 24 -7.94 21.34 17.43
CA GLU A 24 -6.93 20.59 16.68
C GLU A 24 -5.89 19.89 17.59
N VAL A 25 -5.45 20.56 18.65
CA VAL A 25 -4.51 19.98 19.61
C VAL A 25 -5.15 18.78 20.33
N LYS A 26 -6.41 18.93 20.75
CA LYS A 26 -7.12 17.83 21.42
C LYS A 26 -7.33 16.62 20.52
N GLU A 27 -7.69 16.84 19.25
CA GLU A 27 -7.80 15.75 18.28
C GLU A 27 -6.46 14.99 18.08
N LYS A 28 -5.35 15.76 17.99
CA LYS A 28 -4.01 15.16 17.89
C LYS A 28 -3.58 14.42 19.14
N GLU A 29 -3.95 14.90 20.32
CA GLU A 29 -3.66 14.20 21.59
C GLU A 29 -4.42 12.85 21.67
N GLU A 30 -5.67 12.80 21.19
CA GLU A 30 -6.44 11.57 21.11
C GLU A 30 -5.82 10.58 20.09
N GLU A 31 -5.36 11.06 18.94
CA GLU A 31 -4.67 10.26 17.93
C GLU A 31 -3.33 9.69 18.47
N ILE A 32 -2.52 10.51 19.14
CA ILE A 32 -1.28 10.08 19.80
C ILE A 32 -1.56 8.97 20.81
N LYS A 33 -2.57 9.14 21.64
CA LYS A 33 -2.94 8.14 22.65
C LYS A 33 -3.37 6.81 22.02
N LYS A 34 -4.08 6.86 20.88
CA LYS A 34 -4.44 5.66 20.12
C LYS A 34 -3.20 4.96 19.56
N LEU A 35 -2.29 5.72 18.94
CA LEU A 35 -1.03 5.19 18.41
C LEU A 35 -0.12 4.59 19.51
N GLU A 36 -0.09 5.19 20.70
CA GLU A 36 0.65 4.63 21.84
C GLU A 36 0.08 3.29 22.29
N GLN A 37 -1.25 3.14 22.31
CA GLN A 37 -1.90 1.87 22.66
C GLN A 37 -1.64 0.79 21.59
N GLU A 38 -1.67 1.15 20.31
CA GLU A 38 -1.34 0.26 19.19
C GLU A 38 0.12 -0.19 19.26
N ASN A 39 1.06 0.72 19.50
CA ASN A 39 2.47 0.41 19.70
C ASN A 39 2.73 -0.52 20.87
N LEU A 40 2.02 -0.30 22.00
CA LEU A 40 2.12 -1.17 23.17
C LEU A 40 1.62 -2.58 22.86
N SER A 41 0.52 -2.69 22.12
CA SER A 41 -0.04 -3.98 21.69
C SER A 41 0.91 -4.71 20.75
N PHE A 42 1.50 -4.00 19.80
CA PHE A 42 2.50 -4.51 18.88
C PHE A 42 3.76 -5.00 19.60
N SER A 43 4.27 -4.21 20.56
CA SER A 43 5.43 -4.59 21.38
C SER A 43 5.18 -5.89 22.16
N LYS A 44 4.00 -6.04 22.79
CA LYS A 44 3.62 -7.27 23.50
C LYS A 44 3.56 -8.49 22.58
N ARG A 45 3.03 -8.34 21.36
CA ARG A 45 2.98 -9.42 20.36
C ARG A 45 4.37 -9.80 19.88
N SER A 46 5.21 -8.81 19.54
CA SER A 46 6.59 -9.03 19.11
C SER A 46 7.40 -9.79 20.18
N HIS A 47 7.23 -9.43 21.45
CA HIS A 47 7.88 -10.12 22.56
C HIS A 47 7.40 -11.57 22.70
N SER A 48 6.10 -11.82 22.58
CA SER A 48 5.52 -13.17 22.60
C SER A 48 6.03 -14.04 21.45
N LEU A 49 6.12 -13.46 20.24
CA LEU A 49 6.65 -14.15 19.06
C LEU A 49 8.13 -14.50 19.22
N ALA A 50 8.94 -13.60 19.77
CA ALA A 50 10.36 -13.86 20.05
C ALA A 50 10.55 -15.01 21.03
N HIS A 51 9.71 -15.13 22.05
CA HIS A 51 9.73 -16.28 22.97
C HIS A 51 9.34 -17.60 22.28
N LYS A 52 8.31 -17.57 21.44
CA LYS A 52 7.89 -18.77 20.68
C LYS A 52 8.96 -19.21 19.67
N GLN A 53 9.60 -18.25 18.99
CA GLN A 53 10.71 -18.53 18.09
C GLN A 53 11.88 -19.23 18.79
N LYS A 54 12.31 -18.72 19.96
CA LYS A 54 13.37 -19.35 20.76
C LYS A 54 13.01 -20.76 21.21
N ALA A 55 11.75 -20.98 21.61
CA ALA A 55 11.27 -22.30 22.00
C ALA A 55 11.29 -23.29 20.82
N LEU A 56 10.96 -22.80 19.62
CA LEU A 56 10.99 -23.59 18.39
C LEU A 56 12.43 -23.93 17.97
N GLU A 57 13.34 -22.97 18.02
CA GLU A 57 14.77 -23.19 17.75
C GLU A 57 15.36 -24.25 18.71
N TYR A 58 14.98 -24.19 20.00
CA TYR A 58 15.41 -25.19 20.97
C TYR A 58 14.90 -26.59 20.63
N LYS A 59 13.61 -26.73 20.24
CA LYS A 59 13.01 -28.00 19.84
C LYS A 59 13.62 -28.53 18.53
N LEU A 60 13.88 -27.65 17.56
CA LEU A 60 14.52 -28.00 16.30
C LEU A 60 15.95 -28.54 16.53
N ASN A 61 16.70 -27.91 17.41
CA ASN A 61 18.05 -28.37 17.79
C ASN A 61 18.02 -29.72 18.52
N GLN A 62 17.00 -30.02 19.33
CA GLN A 62 16.81 -31.32 19.93
C GLN A 62 16.49 -32.40 18.88
N LEU A 63 15.74 -32.05 17.82
CA LEU A 63 15.40 -32.97 16.72
C LEU A 63 16.59 -33.30 15.83
N LEU A 64 17.44 -32.31 15.57
CA LEU A 64 18.67 -32.52 14.80
C LEU A 64 19.66 -33.47 15.52
N MET A 65 19.48 -33.66 16.84
CA MET A 65 20.27 -34.58 17.63
C MET A 65 19.69 -36.00 17.70
N ASN A 66 18.38 -36.24 17.35
CA ASN A 66 17.75 -37.54 17.40
C ASN A 66 16.63 -37.69 16.35
N GLU A 67 16.92 -38.29 15.21
CA GLU A 67 15.95 -38.49 14.10
C GLU A 67 14.74 -39.39 14.48
N GLU A 68 14.84 -40.27 15.47
CA GLU A 68 13.77 -41.20 15.86
C GLU A 68 12.64 -40.57 16.68
N THR A 69 12.85 -39.40 17.31
CA THR A 69 11.88 -38.75 18.20
C THR A 69 11.03 -37.69 17.52
N ALA A 70 11.25 -37.40 16.24
CA ALA A 70 10.57 -36.30 15.51
C ALA A 70 9.05 -36.48 15.40
N ASN A 71 8.55 -37.72 15.35
CA ASN A 71 7.13 -38.04 15.21
C ASN A 71 6.37 -38.01 16.57
N GLU A 72 7.04 -38.22 17.70
CA GLU A 72 6.40 -38.32 19.02
C GLU A 72 6.16 -36.95 19.66
N LEU A 73 6.88 -35.92 19.27
CA LEU A 73 6.87 -34.61 19.95
C LEU A 73 5.78 -33.62 19.45
N GLY A 74 4.92 -34.04 18.53
CA GLY A 74 3.82 -33.17 18.04
C GLY A 74 4.26 -31.87 17.35
N ILE A 75 5.54 -31.76 16.95
CA ILE A 75 6.17 -30.57 16.40
C ILE A 75 5.49 -30.11 15.10
N GLN A 76 4.99 -31.03 14.29
CA GLN A 76 4.25 -30.69 13.08
C GLN A 76 2.99 -29.86 13.36
N LYS A 77 2.31 -30.14 14.50
CA LYS A 77 1.12 -29.40 14.91
C LYS A 77 1.50 -28.02 15.44
N GLU A 78 2.54 -27.93 16.28
CA GLU A 78 3.02 -26.64 16.80
C GLU A 78 3.60 -25.73 15.72
N VAL A 79 4.35 -26.28 14.74
CA VAL A 79 4.84 -25.52 13.58
C VAL A 79 3.67 -25.01 12.73
N LYS A 80 2.62 -25.81 12.55
CA LYS A 80 1.42 -25.42 11.81
C LYS A 80 0.59 -24.37 12.56
N ASP A 81 0.51 -24.48 13.87
CA ASP A 81 -0.21 -23.52 14.71
C ASP A 81 0.59 -22.20 14.82
N LEU A 82 1.93 -22.27 14.92
CA LEU A 82 2.80 -21.09 14.90
C LEU A 82 2.81 -20.38 13.53
N SER A 83 2.80 -21.16 12.45
CA SER A 83 2.65 -20.58 11.11
C SER A 83 1.31 -19.85 10.96
N LYS A 84 0.21 -20.42 11.46
CA LYS A 84 -1.08 -19.74 11.48
C LYS A 84 -1.06 -18.48 12.32
N GLU A 85 -0.40 -18.47 13.50
CA GLU A 85 -0.29 -17.26 14.32
C GLU A 85 0.65 -16.20 13.72
N LEU A 86 1.73 -16.62 13.05
CA LEU A 86 2.65 -15.71 12.33
C LEU A 86 1.99 -15.09 11.10
N TYR A 87 1.13 -15.85 10.43
CA TYR A 87 0.40 -15.36 9.25
C TYR A 87 -0.95 -14.71 9.59
N GLN A 88 -1.44 -14.85 10.84
CA GLN A 88 -2.50 -13.99 11.37
C GLN A 88 -1.88 -12.65 11.83
N LYS A 89 -1.28 -11.88 10.92
CA LYS A 89 -1.29 -10.43 11.11
C LYS A 89 -2.75 -10.04 11.28
N PRO A 90 -3.12 -9.23 12.30
CA PRO A 90 -4.44 -8.63 12.27
C PRO A 90 -4.54 -7.96 10.91
N VAL A 91 -5.56 -8.32 10.15
CA VAL A 91 -5.89 -7.59 8.93
C VAL A 91 -6.18 -6.18 9.44
N GLU A 92 -5.21 -5.27 9.26
CA GLU A 92 -5.44 -3.86 9.59
C GLU A 92 -6.65 -3.44 8.79
N GLU A 93 -7.64 -2.86 9.46
CA GLU A 93 -8.79 -2.32 8.74
C GLU A 93 -8.27 -1.31 7.73
N LEU A 94 -8.58 -1.55 6.46
CA LEU A 94 -8.19 -0.62 5.40
C LEU A 94 -8.82 0.75 5.67
N THR A 95 -8.04 1.78 5.48
CA THR A 95 -8.55 3.15 5.46
C THR A 95 -9.60 3.27 4.35
N LYS A 96 -10.84 3.63 4.69
CA LYS A 96 -11.94 3.72 3.74
C LYS A 96 -11.95 5.05 3.02
N THR A 97 -12.13 5.01 1.70
CA THR A 97 -12.28 6.22 0.86
C THR A 97 -13.66 6.86 1.05
N GLY A 98 -14.66 6.11 1.53
CA GLY A 98 -16.07 6.48 1.56
C GLY A 98 -16.77 6.31 0.20
N ILE A 99 -16.06 5.86 -0.84
CA ILE A 99 -16.60 5.54 -2.16
C ILE A 99 -16.77 4.02 -2.20
N ARG A 100 -18.00 3.56 -2.01
CA ARG A 100 -18.32 2.14 -1.82
C ARG A 100 -17.68 1.23 -2.86
N GLN A 101 -17.76 1.57 -4.14
CA GLN A 101 -17.21 0.77 -5.23
C GLN A 101 -15.69 0.59 -5.10
N ILE A 102 -14.98 1.64 -4.71
CA ILE A 102 -13.53 1.59 -4.47
C ILE A 102 -13.22 0.79 -3.20
N ASP A 103 -13.97 1.01 -2.12
CA ASP A 103 -13.77 0.32 -0.85
C ASP A 103 -14.00 -1.19 -0.99
N ASP A 104 -15.09 -1.61 -1.67
CA ASP A 104 -15.40 -3.02 -1.94
C ASP A 104 -14.27 -3.69 -2.76
N MET A 105 -13.74 -3.01 -3.78
CA MET A 105 -12.60 -3.47 -4.59
C MET A 105 -11.32 -3.60 -3.77
N LEU A 106 -11.00 -2.61 -2.93
CA LEU A 106 -9.81 -2.62 -2.08
C LEU A 106 -9.87 -3.75 -1.04
N GLU A 107 -11.04 -4.00 -0.44
CA GLU A 107 -11.25 -5.14 0.48
C GLU A 107 -10.99 -6.47 -0.24
N PHE A 108 -11.47 -6.63 -1.49
CA PHE A 108 -11.19 -7.81 -2.30
C PHE A 108 -9.68 -7.96 -2.58
N MET A 109 -8.99 -6.88 -2.96
CA MET A 109 -7.54 -6.90 -3.21
C MET A 109 -6.73 -7.20 -1.95
N GLN A 110 -7.14 -6.67 -0.79
CA GLN A 110 -6.53 -7.01 0.50
C GLN A 110 -6.67 -8.52 0.81
N ALA A 111 -7.84 -9.10 0.56
CA ALA A 111 -8.04 -10.54 0.75
C ALA A 111 -7.14 -11.37 -0.17
N GLU A 112 -6.98 -10.99 -1.43
CA GLU A 112 -6.04 -11.64 -2.37
C GLU A 112 -4.58 -11.47 -1.93
N CYS A 113 -4.18 -10.29 -1.43
CA CYS A 113 -2.85 -10.07 -0.87
C CYS A 113 -2.60 -10.98 0.35
N THR A 114 -3.55 -11.05 1.28
CA THR A 114 -3.47 -11.89 2.49
C THR A 114 -3.32 -13.36 2.12
N LYS A 115 -4.10 -13.87 1.15
CA LYS A 115 -4.01 -15.24 0.64
C LYS A 115 -2.64 -15.58 0.06
N ASN A 116 -1.95 -14.59 -0.50
CA ASN A 116 -0.62 -14.73 -1.09
C ASN A 116 0.51 -14.31 -0.14
N ASN A 117 0.25 -14.10 1.15
CA ASN A 117 1.20 -13.61 2.15
C ASN A 117 1.89 -12.29 1.75
N ILE A 118 1.12 -11.37 1.20
CA ILE A 118 1.55 -10.02 0.80
C ILE A 118 1.02 -9.02 1.82
N ASP A 119 1.90 -8.18 2.34
CA ASP A 119 1.56 -7.06 3.21
C ASP A 119 0.97 -5.94 2.36
N PHE A 120 -0.31 -5.64 2.56
CA PHE A 120 -1.03 -4.64 1.78
C PHE A 120 -1.35 -3.42 2.64
N ASN A 121 -0.86 -2.26 2.23
CA ASN A 121 -1.13 -0.99 2.89
C ASN A 121 -1.76 0.00 1.91
N PHE A 122 -2.83 0.67 2.34
CA PHE A 122 -3.53 1.69 1.55
C PHE A 122 -3.58 3.02 2.33
N GLN A 123 -3.10 4.08 1.71
CA GLN A 123 -3.02 5.41 2.29
C GLN A 123 -3.80 6.43 1.47
N ILE A 124 -4.70 7.15 2.13
CA ILE A 124 -5.45 8.25 1.55
C ILE A 124 -4.69 9.56 1.82
N MET A 125 -4.43 10.30 0.75
CA MET A 125 -3.71 11.58 0.78
C MET A 125 -4.68 12.73 0.45
N GLY A 126 -5.39 13.21 1.48
CA GLY A 126 -6.37 14.29 1.31
C GLY A 126 -7.70 13.85 0.69
N ASN A 127 -8.32 14.69 -0.12
CA ASN A 127 -9.69 14.48 -0.60
C ASN A 127 -9.77 13.66 -1.91
N VAL A 128 -10.06 12.36 -1.80
CA VAL A 128 -10.22 11.45 -2.96
C VAL A 128 -11.44 11.80 -3.82
N TYR A 129 -12.49 12.35 -3.22
CA TYR A 129 -13.69 12.78 -3.98
C TYR A 129 -13.38 13.82 -5.06
N TYR A 130 -12.31 14.59 -4.90
CA TYR A 130 -11.89 15.54 -5.93
C TYR A 130 -11.54 14.83 -7.24
N ILE A 131 -10.89 13.65 -7.16
CA ILE A 131 -10.50 12.87 -8.34
C ILE A 131 -11.73 12.44 -9.12
N ILE A 132 -12.71 11.83 -8.46
CA ILE A 132 -13.90 11.27 -9.11
C ILE A 132 -14.91 12.33 -9.58
N ASN A 133 -14.89 13.51 -8.97
CA ASN A 133 -15.80 14.60 -9.34
C ASN A 133 -15.23 15.52 -10.43
N ASN A 134 -13.89 15.56 -10.61
CA ASN A 134 -13.26 16.59 -11.45
C ASN A 134 -12.28 16.02 -12.49
N ILE A 135 -11.80 14.78 -12.34
CA ILE A 135 -10.71 14.29 -13.17
C ILE A 135 -11.12 13.05 -13.97
N ILE A 136 -11.50 11.96 -13.31
CA ILE A 136 -11.90 10.69 -13.93
C ILE A 136 -13.11 10.08 -13.21
N SER A 137 -13.88 9.23 -13.89
CA SER A 137 -15.00 8.55 -13.26
C SER A 137 -14.58 7.52 -12.23
N VAL A 138 -15.51 7.13 -11.34
CA VAL A 138 -15.28 6.08 -10.32
C VAL A 138 -14.84 4.78 -10.97
N GLU A 139 -15.48 4.37 -12.07
CA GLU A 139 -15.19 3.14 -12.81
C GLU A 139 -13.76 3.14 -13.34
N LYS A 140 -13.29 4.27 -13.89
CA LYS A 140 -11.91 4.40 -14.37
C LYS A 140 -10.91 4.33 -13.24
N LEU A 141 -11.20 4.98 -12.10
CA LEU A 141 -10.34 4.91 -10.93
C LEU A 141 -10.26 3.49 -10.37
N GLU A 142 -11.39 2.77 -10.32
CA GLU A 142 -11.46 1.37 -9.90
C GLU A 142 -10.60 0.47 -10.82
N ILE A 143 -10.74 0.61 -12.14
CA ILE A 143 -9.96 -0.16 -13.12
C ILE A 143 -8.45 0.10 -12.94
N LEU A 144 -8.04 1.37 -12.82
CA LEU A 144 -6.63 1.71 -12.60
C LEU A 144 -6.07 1.08 -11.32
N LEU A 145 -6.82 1.15 -10.23
CA LEU A 145 -6.43 0.53 -8.95
C LEU A 145 -6.35 -0.99 -9.09
N ALA A 146 -7.41 -1.62 -9.60
CA ALA A 146 -7.53 -3.06 -9.71
C ALA A 146 -6.43 -3.67 -10.60
N ASP A 147 -6.22 -3.10 -11.79
CA ASP A 147 -5.25 -3.59 -12.75
C ASP A 147 -3.82 -3.54 -12.17
N HIS A 148 -3.41 -2.39 -11.63
CA HIS A 148 -2.04 -2.25 -11.14
C HIS A 148 -1.78 -2.96 -9.80
N ILE A 149 -2.77 -3.09 -8.91
CA ILE A 149 -2.63 -3.91 -7.70
C ILE A 149 -2.53 -5.39 -8.08
N LYS A 150 -3.33 -5.86 -9.04
CA LYS A 150 -3.25 -7.23 -9.55
C LYS A 150 -1.88 -7.53 -10.18
N ASP A 151 -1.36 -6.62 -11.00
CA ASP A 151 -0.03 -6.74 -11.61
C ASP A 151 1.07 -6.79 -10.53
N ALA A 152 0.94 -5.99 -9.46
CA ALA A 152 1.85 -6.03 -8.31
C ALA A 152 1.79 -7.38 -7.57
N ILE A 153 0.59 -7.93 -7.34
CA ILE A 153 0.42 -9.26 -6.72
C ILE A 153 1.12 -10.33 -7.57
N ILE A 154 0.92 -10.32 -8.89
CA ILE A 154 1.55 -11.27 -9.82
C ILE A 154 3.08 -11.13 -9.75
N ALA A 155 3.61 -9.89 -9.84
CA ALA A 155 5.04 -9.65 -9.78
C ALA A 155 5.68 -10.13 -8.47
N ILE A 156 4.97 -10.00 -7.33
CA ILE A 156 5.43 -10.50 -6.03
C ILE A 156 5.37 -12.02 -5.95
N LYS A 157 4.45 -12.68 -6.61
CA LYS A 157 4.40 -14.15 -6.65
C LYS A 157 5.63 -14.77 -7.31
N HIS A 158 6.22 -14.06 -8.27
CA HIS A 158 7.38 -14.50 -9.03
C HIS A 158 8.74 -14.04 -8.47
N THR A 159 8.76 -13.39 -7.29
CA THR A 159 10.00 -12.99 -6.64
C THR A 159 10.39 -13.91 -5.50
N ASP A 160 11.69 -14.11 -5.33
CA ASP A 160 12.28 -14.78 -4.15
C ASP A 160 12.45 -13.79 -2.97
N ASN A 161 11.97 -12.56 -3.09
CA ASN A 161 12.07 -11.56 -2.03
C ASN A 161 11.26 -12.01 -0.81
N ILE A 162 11.92 -12.04 0.35
CA ILE A 162 11.27 -12.38 1.63
C ILE A 162 10.24 -11.30 2.03
N ASN A 163 10.54 -10.04 1.71
CA ASN A 163 9.63 -8.93 2.00
C ASN A 163 8.63 -8.78 0.85
N ARG A 164 7.42 -9.22 1.10
CA ARG A 164 6.31 -9.23 0.13
C ARG A 164 5.33 -8.13 0.53
N SER A 165 5.43 -6.97 -0.11
CA SER A 165 4.64 -5.79 0.29
C SER A 165 4.15 -4.97 -0.90
N ILE A 166 2.95 -4.42 -0.75
CA ILE A 166 2.33 -3.45 -1.66
C ILE A 166 1.89 -2.25 -0.82
N LEU A 167 2.28 -1.05 -1.24
CA LEU A 167 1.77 0.21 -0.69
C LEU A 167 1.08 1.00 -1.79
N VAL A 168 -0.17 1.33 -1.57
CA VAL A 168 -0.97 2.18 -2.47
C VAL A 168 -1.21 3.53 -1.81
N ARG A 169 -0.92 4.60 -2.52
CA ARG A 169 -1.24 5.97 -2.12
C ARG A 169 -2.17 6.60 -3.13
N LEU A 170 -3.31 7.11 -2.66
CA LEU A 170 -4.33 7.73 -3.50
C LEU A 170 -4.71 9.11 -2.97
N GLY A 171 -4.72 10.11 -3.82
CA GLY A 171 -5.16 11.46 -3.47
C GLY A 171 -4.20 12.54 -3.91
N LYS A 172 -4.08 13.62 -3.13
CA LYS A 172 -3.15 14.71 -3.41
C LYS A 172 -1.76 14.35 -2.87
N ILE A 173 -0.86 13.98 -3.76
CA ILE A 173 0.52 13.58 -3.46
C ILE A 173 1.43 14.66 -4.03
N GLU A 174 2.24 15.29 -3.17
CA GLU A 174 3.04 16.47 -3.56
C GLU A 174 2.14 17.59 -4.12
N GLU A 175 2.36 18.00 -5.37
CA GLU A 175 1.68 19.14 -5.99
C GLU A 175 0.44 18.75 -6.80
N CYS A 176 0.18 17.45 -7.06
CA CYS A 176 -0.93 17.01 -7.90
C CYS A 176 -1.69 15.83 -7.29
N TYR A 177 -2.90 15.59 -7.80
CA TYR A 177 -3.62 14.36 -7.50
C TYR A 177 -3.02 13.20 -8.28
N GLY A 178 -3.05 12.01 -7.66
CA GLY A 178 -2.51 10.83 -8.30
C GLY A 178 -2.76 9.54 -7.55
N LEU A 179 -2.27 8.47 -8.16
CA LEU A 179 -2.26 7.11 -7.65
C LEU A 179 -0.84 6.57 -7.75
N TYR A 180 -0.21 6.23 -6.62
CA TYR A 180 1.13 5.67 -6.56
C TYR A 180 1.05 4.27 -5.98
N ILE A 181 1.60 3.29 -6.69
CA ILE A 181 1.60 1.89 -6.30
C ILE A 181 3.06 1.43 -6.22
N TYR A 182 3.49 1.11 -5.02
CA TYR A 182 4.81 0.57 -4.70
C TYR A 182 4.67 -0.92 -4.49
N ASP A 183 5.56 -1.71 -5.06
CA ASP A 183 5.60 -3.15 -4.82
C ASP A 183 7.03 -3.68 -4.69
N SER A 184 7.15 -4.85 -4.05
CA SER A 184 8.41 -5.57 -3.81
C SER A 184 8.63 -6.72 -4.79
N GLY A 185 7.87 -6.77 -5.90
CA GLY A 185 7.91 -7.85 -6.88
C GLY A 185 9.10 -7.79 -7.82
N ILE A 186 9.10 -8.69 -8.79
CA ILE A 186 10.08 -8.68 -9.88
C ILE A 186 9.95 -7.40 -10.70
N GLU A 187 11.04 -7.01 -11.31
CA GLU A 187 11.11 -5.87 -12.22
C GLU A 187 10.42 -6.20 -13.55
N PHE A 188 10.11 -5.16 -14.32
CA PHE A 188 9.58 -5.35 -15.67
C PHE A 188 10.63 -5.96 -16.61
N GLU A 189 10.19 -6.84 -17.48
CA GLU A 189 11.02 -7.28 -18.60
C GLU A 189 11.23 -6.12 -19.59
N LYS A 190 12.43 -6.07 -20.17
CA LYS A 190 12.80 -4.99 -21.12
C LYS A 190 11.83 -4.94 -22.31
N GLU A 191 11.39 -6.08 -22.80
CA GLU A 191 10.43 -6.16 -23.90
C GLU A 191 9.06 -5.60 -23.49
N THR A 192 8.60 -5.88 -22.27
CA THR A 192 7.35 -5.32 -21.72
C THR A 192 7.42 -3.80 -21.66
N LEU A 193 8.51 -3.23 -21.12
CA LEU A 193 8.70 -1.77 -21.06
C LEU A 193 8.70 -1.10 -22.44
N GLN A 194 9.27 -1.75 -23.48
CA GLN A 194 9.30 -1.22 -24.83
C GLN A 194 7.93 -1.26 -25.54
N ASN A 195 7.06 -2.18 -25.13
CA ASN A 195 5.75 -2.40 -25.72
C ASN A 195 4.60 -1.75 -24.93
N LEU A 196 4.88 -1.14 -23.78
CA LEU A 196 3.87 -0.49 -22.94
C LEU A 196 3.03 0.49 -23.75
N GLY A 197 1.69 0.34 -23.69
CA GLY A 197 0.73 1.20 -24.36
C GLY A 197 0.68 1.09 -25.88
N LYS A 198 1.49 0.23 -26.52
CA LYS A 198 1.47 0.01 -27.99
C LYS A 198 0.65 -1.21 -28.39
N LYS A 199 0.73 -2.26 -27.59
CA LYS A 199 -0.02 -3.51 -27.75
C LYS A 199 -0.25 -4.15 -26.38
N PRO A 200 -1.29 -4.98 -26.22
CA PRO A 200 -1.43 -5.79 -25.04
C PRO A 200 -0.14 -6.60 -24.83
N SER A 201 0.46 -6.51 -23.66
CA SER A 201 1.69 -7.21 -23.33
C SER A 201 1.56 -7.76 -21.92
N THR A 202 1.65 -9.08 -21.80
CA THR A 202 1.69 -9.79 -20.51
C THR A 202 2.68 -10.93 -20.62
N THR A 203 3.43 -11.16 -19.57
CA THR A 203 4.31 -12.32 -19.40
C THR A 203 3.64 -13.43 -18.59
N HIS A 204 2.39 -13.20 -18.14
CA HIS A 204 1.67 -14.07 -17.21
C HIS A 204 0.24 -14.36 -17.69
N GLU A 205 0.08 -14.78 -18.95
CA GLU A 205 -1.24 -15.15 -19.53
C GLU A 205 -1.91 -16.29 -18.73
N ASP A 206 -1.13 -17.26 -18.29
CA ASP A 206 -1.61 -18.42 -17.53
C ASP A 206 -2.18 -18.06 -16.15
N GLU A 207 -1.83 -16.89 -15.59
CA GLU A 207 -2.32 -16.37 -14.31
C GLU A 207 -3.44 -15.33 -14.45
N GLY A 208 -4.02 -15.21 -15.64
CA GLY A 208 -5.11 -14.28 -15.93
C GLY A 208 -4.63 -12.84 -16.18
N GLY A 209 -3.35 -12.66 -16.54
CA GLY A 209 -2.83 -11.42 -17.09
C GLY A 209 -3.36 -11.23 -18.50
N THR A 210 -4.16 -10.18 -18.73
CA THR A 210 -4.72 -9.88 -20.05
C THR A 210 -3.83 -8.96 -20.88
N GLY A 211 -2.80 -8.37 -20.29
CA GLY A 211 -1.98 -7.34 -20.91
C GLY A 211 -2.72 -6.02 -21.17
N MET A 212 -3.98 -5.92 -20.73
CA MET A 212 -4.84 -4.75 -20.98
C MET A 212 -4.67 -3.64 -19.95
N GLY A 213 -4.10 -3.92 -18.77
CA GLY A 213 -4.02 -2.96 -17.67
C GLY A 213 -3.34 -1.66 -18.07
N PHE A 214 -2.16 -1.73 -18.69
CA PHE A 214 -1.49 -0.53 -19.21
C PHE A 214 -2.21 0.12 -20.38
N MET A 215 -2.92 -0.64 -21.21
CA MET A 215 -3.74 -0.06 -22.30
C MET A 215 -4.86 0.81 -21.72
N ASN A 216 -5.60 0.29 -20.74
CA ASN A 216 -6.64 1.04 -20.01
C ASN A 216 -6.05 2.29 -19.33
N THR A 217 -4.85 2.16 -18.76
CA THR A 217 -4.13 3.28 -18.13
C THR A 217 -3.82 4.37 -19.16
N PHE A 218 -3.24 4.03 -20.30
CA PHE A 218 -2.92 5.02 -21.33
C PHE A 218 -4.16 5.68 -21.91
N ASP A 219 -5.25 4.93 -22.10
CA ASP A 219 -6.50 5.50 -22.58
C ASP A 219 -7.08 6.50 -21.57
N THR A 220 -7.10 6.14 -20.29
CA THR A 220 -7.56 7.03 -19.21
C THR A 220 -6.68 8.28 -19.10
N LEU A 221 -5.35 8.12 -19.12
CA LEU A 221 -4.41 9.25 -19.01
C LEU A 221 -4.48 10.19 -20.21
N ARG A 222 -4.69 9.65 -21.41
CA ARG A 222 -4.88 10.45 -22.62
C ARG A 222 -6.11 11.36 -22.52
N GLU A 223 -7.20 10.87 -21.95
CA GLU A 223 -8.43 11.64 -21.75
C GLU A 223 -8.27 12.75 -20.70
N CYS A 224 -7.62 12.45 -19.57
CA CYS A 224 -7.44 13.42 -18.48
C CYS A 224 -6.10 14.18 -18.54
N LYS A 225 -5.31 13.99 -19.61
CA LYS A 225 -3.95 14.56 -19.78
C LYS A 225 -3.02 14.27 -18.61
N GLY A 226 -3.18 13.11 -18.00
CA GLY A 226 -2.34 12.67 -16.90
C GLY A 226 -1.01 12.10 -17.39
N SER A 227 -0.08 11.93 -16.45
CA SER A 227 1.26 11.36 -16.69
C SER A 227 1.42 10.00 -16.03
N LEU A 228 2.19 9.13 -16.68
CA LEU A 228 2.61 7.83 -16.13
C LEU A 228 4.12 7.82 -15.95
N ILE A 229 4.56 7.53 -14.74
CA ILE A 229 5.98 7.36 -14.41
C ILE A 229 6.16 5.98 -13.78
N ILE A 230 7.01 5.17 -14.38
CA ILE A 230 7.45 3.88 -13.83
C ILE A 230 8.88 4.06 -13.35
N ASN A 231 9.12 3.82 -12.07
CA ASN A 231 10.46 3.91 -11.50
C ASN A 231 10.85 2.56 -10.88
N GLU A 232 11.87 1.92 -11.46
CA GLU A 232 12.50 0.72 -10.95
C GLU A 232 13.69 1.10 -10.07
N ILE A 233 13.70 0.61 -8.84
CA ILE A 233 14.66 0.96 -7.80
C ILE A 233 15.77 -0.10 -7.78
N SER A 234 17.01 0.30 -8.12
CA SER A 234 18.16 -0.61 -8.22
C SER A 234 18.59 -1.26 -6.90
N LYS A 235 18.22 -0.63 -5.79
CA LYS A 235 18.36 -1.18 -4.44
C LYS A 235 17.04 -0.99 -3.74
N PRO A 236 16.54 -2.01 -3.03
CA PRO A 236 15.31 -1.87 -2.26
C PRO A 236 15.39 -0.61 -1.38
N SER A 237 14.33 0.16 -1.34
CA SER A 237 14.18 1.27 -0.39
C SER A 237 14.23 0.73 1.04
N LYS A 238 14.22 1.60 2.06
CA LYS A 238 14.08 1.17 3.45
C LYS A 238 12.82 0.29 3.66
N ASP A 239 11.81 0.50 2.85
CA ASP A 239 10.54 -0.24 2.85
C ASP A 239 10.57 -1.46 1.91
N ASN A 240 11.75 -1.82 1.37
CA ASN A 240 12.00 -2.98 0.51
C ASN A 240 11.19 -3.02 -0.81
N PHE A 241 10.69 -1.88 -1.28
CA PHE A 241 10.06 -1.80 -2.59
C PHE A 241 11.09 -1.82 -3.71
N THR A 242 10.79 -2.56 -4.78
CA THR A 242 11.65 -2.68 -5.97
C THR A 242 11.23 -1.74 -7.09
N LYS A 243 9.96 -1.35 -7.12
CA LYS A 243 9.44 -0.42 -8.12
C LYS A 243 8.25 0.39 -7.61
N VAL A 244 7.96 1.47 -8.32
CA VAL A 244 6.75 2.27 -8.14
C VAL A 244 6.16 2.65 -9.49
N ILE A 245 4.85 2.50 -9.61
CA ILE A 245 4.04 3.02 -10.71
C ILE A 245 3.34 4.27 -10.20
N MET A 246 3.60 5.41 -10.82
CA MET A 246 3.03 6.70 -10.45
C MET A 246 2.13 7.20 -11.58
N ILE A 247 0.84 7.27 -11.32
CA ILE A 247 -0.16 7.87 -12.19
C ILE A 247 -0.44 9.26 -11.62
N LYS A 248 -0.11 10.31 -12.37
CA LYS A 248 -0.25 11.70 -11.96
C LYS A 248 -1.31 12.40 -12.82
N PHE A 249 -2.25 13.07 -12.18
CA PHE A 249 -3.25 13.90 -12.85
C PHE A 249 -2.77 15.35 -12.92
N ASP A 250 -1.73 15.60 -13.72
CA ASP A 250 -0.93 16.82 -13.73
C ASP A 250 -1.09 17.69 -14.99
N ASN A 251 -1.95 17.28 -15.92
CA ASN A 251 -2.17 17.94 -17.23
C ASN A 251 -0.93 18.00 -18.14
N LYS A 252 0.08 17.15 -17.93
CA LYS A 252 1.32 17.17 -18.73
C LYS A 252 1.33 16.11 -19.84
N ASN A 253 0.58 15.02 -19.67
CA ASN A 253 0.52 13.89 -20.61
C ASN A 253 1.91 13.32 -20.92
N GLU A 254 2.74 13.13 -19.89
CA GLU A 254 4.09 12.61 -19.99
C GLU A 254 4.13 11.10 -19.72
N PHE A 255 5.01 10.40 -20.39
CA PHE A 255 5.32 9.00 -20.08
C PHE A 255 6.82 8.82 -19.87
N ASN A 256 7.20 8.39 -18.69
CA ASN A 256 8.60 8.21 -18.28
C ASN A 256 8.82 6.84 -17.65
N VAL A 257 9.86 6.15 -18.11
CA VAL A 257 10.36 4.93 -17.48
C VAL A 257 11.78 5.21 -16.98
N ILE A 258 11.97 5.08 -15.69
CA ILE A 258 13.27 5.20 -15.03
C ILE A 258 13.67 3.80 -14.60
N SER A 259 14.56 3.19 -15.37
CA SER A 259 15.11 1.87 -15.06
C SER A 259 16.63 1.96 -14.99
N TYR A 260 17.23 1.25 -14.05
CA TYR A 260 18.70 1.14 -13.93
C TYR A 260 19.29 0.06 -14.86
N LYS A 261 18.45 -0.66 -15.58
CA LYS A 261 18.87 -1.65 -16.59
C LYS A 261 19.26 -0.91 -17.88
N ASN A 262 20.51 -0.89 -18.18
CA ASN A 262 21.04 -0.40 -19.47
C ASN A 262 20.74 -1.36 -20.63
#